data_8edc237bc18e1f5cddd1be456aba8752
#
_entry.id   8edc237bc18e1f5cddd1be456aba8752
#
_cell.length_a   1.000
_cell.length_b   1.000
_cell.length_c   1.000
_cell.angle_alpha   90.00
_cell.angle_beta   90.00
_cell.angle_gamma   90.00
#
_symmetry.space_group_name_H-M   'P 1'
#
loop_
_entity.id
_entity.type
_entity.pdbx_description
1 polymer ?
#
loop_
_entity_poly.entity_id
_entity_poly.type
_entity_poly.pdbx_seq_one_letter_code
_entity_poly.pdbx_strand_id
1 'polypeptide(L)'
;MGYCIDAAGRKKTDNKNINFIEWDIFGSDIGRSGKLVSFYKAVIVSAWAGSGAEERNNEDINMSCAVALGNQVKNIMEKCRIDQIILIGSQAEYGRAYGNVGEDYVTDNNTLSSYGRAKLYLYESLKKSANGVILTELRFHSVFGAFPAKRQMLQNSLYKMIKGEDIKFYSDGNQHYDFICADDAACAVIAAIEKQAEGVYNVGSGQNLLFRDYLRIANNIAGNKSRLIFGECSQSDFSFDSDKFRRTTGWKCRYTFSEGIKKMISDLKYSQLQKSEIIIYGAGFCGLVFSDMLLENGIKPSVFFDSDRNKHGMQFNNINISEPYKCRNSECIVIVCMLNRKFYPGIRKYLNDLGYIDVRCIYEISDICELFKNQPLIFNLPDKWRENNADKLNLVKNNFRDDLSVETYENIIEFACGKYDSFINSFPIEEQYFAYDIYKKISDEVFIDCGAFRGDILRYFTENSSGNYEKYIAIEPDPENYRRIEKMNEAADCRVNVIKCALSDKPDILRMKNYLNENSLIGKEGFEVYADTLDNICGKYNIKPTFIKIDVEGFEEKLINGAIETIKKYKPLIAAAVYHKPDDLWRLPLKIKEILPNHSFFLRSYMNLNETVLYAVPKERLINNEIYK
;
A
#
# COMPACT_ATOMS: atom_id res chain seq x y z
N MET A 1 6.17 -20.63 -2.53
CA MET A 1 7.28 -21.51 -2.08
C MET A 1 8.42 -20.63 -1.61
N GLY A 2 8.95 -20.84 -0.40
CA GLY A 2 10.07 -20.05 0.10
C GLY A 2 11.39 -20.70 -0.33
N TYR A 3 12.25 -19.97 -1.02
CA TYR A 3 13.63 -20.38 -1.26
C TYR A 3 14.52 -19.89 -0.11
N CYS A 4 15.49 -20.71 0.33
CA CYS A 4 16.60 -20.24 1.12
C CYS A 4 17.61 -19.58 0.18
N ILE A 5 18.07 -18.37 0.50
CA ILE A 5 18.95 -17.57 -0.36
C ILE A 5 20.28 -17.34 0.36
N ASP A 6 21.38 -17.78 -0.28
CA ASP A 6 22.72 -17.34 0.06
C ASP A 6 23.12 -16.20 -0.88
N ALA A 7 23.34 -15.02 -0.35
CA ALA A 7 23.75 -13.86 -1.13
C ALA A 7 25.23 -13.52 -0.88
N ALA A 8 26.03 -13.54 -1.93
CA ALA A 8 27.44 -13.17 -1.84
C ALA A 8 27.68 -11.77 -2.38
N GLY A 9 28.36 -10.91 -1.61
CA GLY A 9 28.64 -9.55 -2.00
C GLY A 9 29.43 -8.74 -0.98
N ARG A 10 29.78 -7.49 -1.33
CA ARG A 10 30.56 -6.56 -0.49
C ARG A 10 29.75 -5.84 0.59
N LYS A 11 28.44 -5.75 0.44
CA LYS A 11 27.56 -5.03 1.37
C LYS A 11 26.51 -5.98 1.91
N LYS A 12 26.50 -6.11 3.23
CA LYS A 12 25.51 -6.91 3.95
C LYS A 12 24.09 -6.36 3.70
N THR A 13 23.14 -7.27 3.58
CA THR A 13 21.71 -6.95 3.58
C THR A 13 21.14 -7.11 4.98
N ASP A 14 20.19 -6.25 5.34
CA ASP A 14 19.46 -6.35 6.62
C ASP A 14 18.29 -7.33 6.56
N ASN A 15 18.07 -7.98 5.40
CA ASN A 15 17.00 -8.97 5.23
C ASN A 15 17.35 -10.27 5.97
N LYS A 16 16.58 -10.56 7.03
CA LYS A 16 16.77 -11.73 7.90
C LYS A 16 16.56 -13.08 7.20
N ASN A 17 15.92 -13.09 6.04
CA ASN A 17 15.64 -14.29 5.25
C ASN A 17 16.78 -14.63 4.27
N ILE A 18 17.85 -13.86 4.26
CA ILE A 18 19.00 -14.03 3.37
C ILE A 18 20.24 -14.36 4.22
N ASN A 19 20.88 -15.49 3.93
CA ASN A 19 22.19 -15.80 4.48
C ASN A 19 23.26 -15.03 3.68
N PHE A 20 23.92 -14.07 4.32
CA PHE A 20 24.87 -13.20 3.65
C PHE A 20 26.30 -13.74 3.79
N ILE A 21 26.99 -13.85 2.65
CA ILE A 21 28.41 -14.20 2.54
C ILE A 21 29.17 -12.95 2.08
N GLU A 22 29.99 -12.38 2.94
CA GLU A 22 30.87 -11.26 2.55
C GLU A 22 31.91 -11.74 1.54
N TRP A 23 31.88 -11.16 0.34
CA TRP A 23 32.72 -11.58 -0.75
C TRP A 23 32.92 -10.47 -1.79
N ASP A 24 34.12 -10.42 -2.37
CA ASP A 24 34.47 -9.56 -3.50
C ASP A 24 34.79 -10.39 -4.74
N ILE A 25 34.31 -9.96 -5.89
CA ILE A 25 34.47 -10.64 -7.18
C ILE A 25 35.93 -10.86 -7.57
N PHE A 26 36.82 -9.92 -7.18
CA PHE A 26 38.27 -9.95 -7.40
C PHE A 26 39.02 -10.48 -6.19
N GLY A 27 38.33 -10.86 -5.13
CA GLY A 27 38.91 -11.34 -3.90
C GLY A 27 39.26 -12.84 -3.91
N SER A 28 39.32 -13.39 -2.68
CA SER A 28 39.57 -14.82 -2.50
C SER A 28 38.45 -15.69 -3.08
N ASP A 29 38.78 -16.94 -3.43
CA ASP A 29 37.83 -17.94 -3.86
C ASP A 29 36.66 -18.08 -2.87
N ILE A 30 35.43 -17.84 -3.35
CA ILE A 30 34.20 -17.95 -2.54
C ILE A 30 34.05 -19.36 -1.96
N GLY A 31 34.53 -20.37 -2.67
CA GLY A 31 34.52 -21.75 -2.21
C GLY A 31 35.38 -22.03 -0.97
N ARG A 32 36.32 -21.13 -0.62
CA ARG A 32 37.12 -21.20 0.60
C ARG A 32 36.46 -20.52 1.80
N SER A 33 35.33 -19.87 1.63
CA SER A 33 34.59 -19.21 2.71
C SER A 33 34.11 -20.15 3.81
N GLY A 34 33.99 -21.47 3.52
CA GLY A 34 33.41 -22.46 4.43
C GLY A 34 31.90 -22.29 4.67
N LYS A 35 31.26 -21.35 3.95
CA LYS A 35 29.84 -20.99 4.14
C LYS A 35 28.92 -21.53 3.04
N LEU A 36 29.49 -22.14 1.99
CA LEU A 36 28.70 -22.74 0.91
C LEU A 36 28.06 -24.04 1.37
N VAL A 37 26.81 -24.28 0.96
CA VAL A 37 26.11 -25.55 1.16
C VAL A 37 26.48 -26.53 0.05
N SER A 38 26.25 -27.85 0.28
CA SER A 38 26.61 -28.90 -0.68
C SER A 38 25.76 -28.92 -1.96
N PHE A 39 24.60 -28.23 -1.94
CA PHE A 39 23.65 -28.21 -3.07
C PHE A 39 23.01 -26.86 -3.24
N TYR A 40 22.98 -26.40 -4.49
CA TYR A 40 22.22 -25.23 -4.92
C TYR A 40 21.27 -25.60 -6.07
N LYS A 41 19.99 -25.25 -5.94
CA LYS A 41 19.01 -25.36 -7.03
C LYS A 41 19.41 -24.46 -8.21
N ALA A 42 19.90 -23.25 -7.93
CA ALA A 42 20.44 -22.35 -8.94
C ALA A 42 21.53 -21.43 -8.36
N VAL A 43 22.50 -21.10 -9.19
CA VAL A 43 23.49 -20.02 -8.97
C VAL A 43 23.19 -18.89 -9.92
N ILE A 44 22.83 -17.71 -9.36
CA ILE A 44 22.49 -16.52 -10.16
C ILE A 44 23.68 -15.58 -10.18
N VAL A 45 24.22 -15.29 -11.36
CA VAL A 45 25.35 -14.40 -11.59
C VAL A 45 24.85 -13.04 -12.03
N SER A 46 24.60 -12.13 -11.07
CA SER A 46 24.09 -10.79 -11.30
C SER A 46 25.14 -9.68 -11.07
N ALA A 47 26.23 -10.01 -10.36
CA ALA A 47 27.29 -9.04 -10.07
C ALA A 47 28.06 -8.66 -11.36
N TRP A 48 28.45 -7.39 -11.47
CA TRP A 48 29.30 -6.90 -12.55
C TRP A 48 30.04 -5.63 -12.13
N ALA A 49 31.33 -5.53 -12.51
CA ALA A 49 32.11 -4.30 -12.47
C ALA A 49 32.16 -3.69 -13.89
N GLY A 50 32.11 -2.37 -13.99
CA GLY A 50 32.23 -1.69 -15.28
C GLY A 50 30.93 -1.57 -16.07
N SER A 51 29.77 -1.67 -15.43
CA SER A 51 28.45 -1.46 -16.09
C SER A 51 28.07 0.03 -16.21
N GLY A 52 28.79 0.94 -15.56
CA GLY A 52 28.55 2.39 -15.61
C GLY A 52 28.85 2.97 -16.99
N ALA A 53 28.21 4.11 -17.34
CA ALA A 53 28.36 4.72 -18.64
C ALA A 53 29.82 5.04 -19.03
N GLU A 54 30.62 5.47 -18.05
CA GLU A 54 32.05 5.78 -18.23
C GLU A 54 32.94 4.52 -18.37
N GLU A 55 32.53 3.43 -17.69
CA GLU A 55 33.32 2.19 -17.59
C GLU A 55 32.95 1.17 -18.67
N ARG A 56 31.82 1.36 -19.35
CA ARG A 56 31.24 0.40 -20.31
C ARG A 56 32.14 0.04 -21.47
N ASN A 57 33.02 0.97 -21.84
CA ASN A 57 34.02 0.78 -22.89
C ASN A 57 35.45 0.50 -22.37
N ASN A 58 35.61 0.33 -21.03
CA ASN A 58 36.88 -0.05 -20.46
C ASN A 58 37.07 -1.57 -20.60
N GLU A 59 37.96 -1.98 -21.50
CA GLU A 59 38.22 -3.40 -21.79
C GLU A 59 38.76 -4.14 -20.58
N ASP A 60 39.75 -3.56 -19.88
CA ASP A 60 40.44 -4.22 -18.77
C ASP A 60 39.47 -4.50 -17.62
N ILE A 61 38.63 -3.55 -17.24
CA ILE A 61 37.64 -3.71 -16.17
C ILE A 61 36.62 -4.80 -16.53
N ASN A 62 36.04 -4.73 -17.73
CA ASN A 62 34.98 -5.63 -18.12
C ASN A 62 35.48 -7.06 -18.35
N MET A 63 36.63 -7.23 -19.00
CA MET A 63 37.19 -8.56 -19.26
C MET A 63 37.70 -9.19 -17.98
N SER A 64 38.41 -8.45 -17.11
CA SER A 64 38.83 -8.94 -15.80
C SER A 64 37.65 -9.40 -14.95
N CYS A 65 36.53 -8.66 -14.99
CA CYS A 65 35.31 -9.04 -14.32
C CYS A 65 34.71 -10.34 -14.85
N ALA A 66 34.64 -10.52 -16.18
CA ALA A 66 34.13 -11.73 -16.78
C ALA A 66 34.99 -12.97 -16.44
N VAL A 67 36.32 -12.84 -16.50
CA VAL A 67 37.26 -13.90 -16.12
C VAL A 67 37.13 -14.25 -14.63
N ALA A 68 37.10 -13.24 -13.75
CA ALA A 68 36.96 -13.47 -12.32
C ALA A 68 35.65 -14.19 -11.99
N LEU A 69 34.51 -13.73 -12.50
CA LEU A 69 33.21 -14.37 -12.31
C LEU A 69 33.19 -15.81 -12.84
N GLY A 70 33.73 -16.02 -14.04
CA GLY A 70 33.82 -17.36 -14.63
C GLY A 70 34.61 -18.33 -13.74
N ASN A 71 35.74 -17.90 -13.19
CA ASN A 71 36.54 -18.71 -12.27
C ASN A 71 35.80 -18.98 -10.96
N GLN A 72 35.12 -17.98 -10.38
CA GLN A 72 34.35 -18.17 -9.15
C GLN A 72 33.20 -19.17 -9.33
N VAL A 73 32.47 -19.08 -10.45
CA VAL A 73 31.39 -20.05 -10.76
C VAL A 73 31.95 -21.46 -10.92
N LYS A 74 33.08 -21.62 -11.60
CA LYS A 74 33.77 -22.94 -11.75
C LYS A 74 34.18 -23.51 -10.39
N ASN A 75 34.73 -22.69 -9.51
CA ASN A 75 35.10 -23.07 -8.16
C ASN A 75 33.88 -23.51 -7.31
N ILE A 76 32.71 -22.87 -7.50
CA ILE A 76 31.48 -23.33 -6.85
C ILE A 76 31.04 -24.69 -7.43
N MET A 77 31.09 -24.88 -8.74
CA MET A 77 30.75 -26.14 -9.42
C MET A 77 31.60 -27.32 -8.96
N GLU A 78 32.88 -27.07 -8.63
CA GLU A 78 33.78 -28.12 -8.09
C GLU A 78 33.45 -28.54 -6.67
N LYS A 79 32.83 -27.68 -5.89
CA LYS A 79 32.58 -27.85 -4.44
C LYS A 79 31.15 -28.19 -4.09
N CYS A 80 30.21 -27.78 -4.94
CA CYS A 80 28.77 -27.87 -4.70
C CYS A 80 28.09 -28.50 -5.91
N ARG A 81 27.10 -29.34 -5.66
CA ARG A 81 26.18 -29.75 -6.71
C ARG A 81 25.28 -28.55 -7.08
N ILE A 82 25.20 -28.24 -8.36
CA ILE A 82 24.37 -27.16 -8.91
C ILE A 82 23.47 -27.76 -9.99
N ASP A 83 22.15 -27.49 -9.95
CA ASP A 83 21.26 -27.92 -11.04
C ASP A 83 21.28 -26.93 -12.19
N GLN A 84 21.39 -25.61 -11.91
CA GLN A 84 21.30 -24.57 -12.93
C GLN A 84 22.18 -23.35 -12.62
N ILE A 85 22.76 -22.75 -13.65
CA ILE A 85 23.45 -21.45 -13.60
C ILE A 85 22.63 -20.44 -14.41
N ILE A 86 22.27 -19.31 -13.81
CA ILE A 86 21.57 -18.20 -14.46
C ILE A 86 22.52 -17.02 -14.61
N LEU A 87 22.82 -16.64 -15.83
CA LEU A 87 23.56 -15.42 -16.13
C LEU A 87 22.60 -14.28 -16.42
N ILE A 88 22.80 -13.15 -15.78
CA ILE A 88 22.09 -11.91 -16.10
C ILE A 88 22.82 -11.23 -17.25
N GLY A 89 22.32 -11.45 -18.45
CA GLY A 89 22.80 -10.89 -19.71
C GLY A 89 22.28 -9.48 -19.99
N SER A 90 22.56 -8.97 -21.17
CA SER A 90 22.21 -7.60 -21.58
C SER A 90 21.99 -7.48 -23.09
N GLN A 91 21.11 -6.58 -23.51
CA GLN A 91 21.00 -6.15 -24.91
C GLN A 91 22.35 -5.69 -25.53
N ALA A 92 23.30 -5.26 -24.71
CA ALA A 92 24.63 -4.84 -25.17
C ALA A 92 25.40 -5.95 -25.92
N GLU A 93 24.99 -7.19 -25.79
CA GLU A 93 25.55 -8.36 -26.43
C GLU A 93 25.18 -8.46 -27.92
N TYR A 94 24.22 -7.64 -28.39
CA TYR A 94 23.84 -7.52 -29.79
C TYR A 94 24.57 -6.41 -30.51
N GLY A 95 25.35 -5.56 -29.83
CA GLY A 95 26.05 -4.44 -30.44
C GLY A 95 25.08 -3.41 -31.06
N ARG A 96 25.39 -2.95 -32.28
CA ARG A 96 24.43 -2.14 -33.06
C ARG A 96 23.50 -3.07 -33.82
N ALA A 97 22.33 -3.29 -33.24
CA ALA A 97 21.29 -4.10 -33.86
C ALA A 97 20.21 -3.23 -34.51
N TYR A 98 19.43 -3.83 -35.40
CA TYR A 98 18.33 -3.17 -36.11
C TYR A 98 17.15 -4.11 -36.30
N GLY A 99 15.95 -3.58 -36.27
CA GLY A 99 14.72 -4.33 -36.49
C GLY A 99 14.29 -5.15 -35.25
N ASN A 100 13.62 -6.28 -35.49
CA ASN A 100 13.18 -7.17 -34.40
C ASN A 100 14.27 -8.18 -34.08
N VAL A 101 14.90 -8.04 -32.91
CA VAL A 101 16.09 -8.81 -32.51
C VAL A 101 15.68 -9.98 -31.64
N GLY A 102 15.77 -11.19 -32.20
CA GLY A 102 15.67 -12.47 -31.47
C GLY A 102 17.04 -12.95 -31.00
N GLU A 103 17.04 -14.08 -30.28
CA GLU A 103 18.26 -14.67 -29.72
C GLU A 103 19.24 -15.18 -30.76
N ASP A 104 18.78 -15.45 -32.00
CA ASP A 104 19.58 -15.91 -33.13
C ASP A 104 20.19 -14.76 -33.98
N TYR A 105 20.00 -13.51 -33.53
CA TYR A 105 20.55 -12.34 -34.24
C TYR A 105 22.07 -12.42 -34.34
N VAL A 106 22.59 -12.31 -35.58
CA VAL A 106 24.01 -12.32 -35.82
C VAL A 106 24.64 -10.98 -35.48
N THR A 107 25.39 -10.96 -34.41
CA THR A 107 26.05 -9.75 -33.89
C THR A 107 27.29 -9.40 -34.71
N ASP A 108 27.40 -8.12 -35.12
CA ASP A 108 28.67 -7.59 -35.62
C ASP A 108 29.62 -7.26 -34.48
N ASN A 109 30.64 -8.07 -34.29
CA ASN A 109 31.61 -7.94 -33.21
C ASN A 109 32.33 -6.58 -33.17
N ASN A 110 32.42 -5.87 -34.30
CA ASN A 110 33.05 -4.54 -34.37
C ASN A 110 32.16 -3.46 -33.70
N THR A 111 30.88 -3.72 -33.51
CA THR A 111 29.95 -2.77 -32.92
C THR A 111 29.73 -3.00 -31.42
N LEU A 112 30.29 -4.09 -30.86
CA LEU A 112 30.18 -4.43 -29.45
C LEU A 112 30.97 -3.46 -28.56
N SER A 113 30.33 -2.99 -27.49
CA SER A 113 31.06 -2.38 -26.37
C SER A 113 31.94 -3.40 -25.66
N SER A 114 32.97 -2.95 -24.94
CA SER A 114 33.77 -3.86 -24.08
C SER A 114 32.92 -4.64 -23.10
N TYR A 115 31.86 -4.01 -22.55
CA TYR A 115 30.87 -4.65 -21.71
C TYR A 115 30.12 -5.80 -22.41
N GLY A 116 29.63 -5.57 -23.65
CA GLY A 116 28.92 -6.60 -24.41
C GLY A 116 29.84 -7.78 -24.77
N ARG A 117 31.08 -7.51 -25.21
CA ARG A 117 32.10 -8.55 -25.47
C ARG A 117 32.40 -9.40 -24.24
N ALA A 118 32.57 -8.75 -23.10
CA ALA A 118 32.90 -9.45 -21.85
C ALA A 118 31.73 -10.34 -21.37
N LYS A 119 30.47 -9.90 -21.55
CA LYS A 119 29.29 -10.73 -21.27
C LYS A 119 29.24 -11.97 -22.14
N LEU A 120 29.41 -11.82 -23.46
CA LEU A 120 29.49 -12.96 -24.37
C LEU A 120 30.63 -13.92 -24.01
N TYR A 121 31.80 -13.38 -23.66
CA TYR A 121 32.95 -14.19 -23.22
C TYR A 121 32.61 -15.03 -21.98
N LEU A 122 31.95 -14.44 -21.00
CA LEU A 122 31.53 -15.16 -19.79
C LEU A 122 30.59 -16.33 -20.10
N TYR A 123 29.54 -16.07 -20.91
CA TYR A 123 28.62 -17.12 -21.35
C TYR A 123 29.34 -18.28 -22.07
N GLU A 124 30.14 -17.98 -23.07
CA GLU A 124 30.88 -18.99 -23.83
C GLU A 124 31.91 -19.75 -22.98
N SER A 125 32.57 -19.08 -22.04
CA SER A 125 33.49 -19.72 -21.09
C SER A 125 32.79 -20.72 -20.16
N LEU A 126 31.62 -20.36 -19.65
CA LEU A 126 30.84 -21.25 -18.76
C LEU A 126 30.17 -22.38 -19.54
N LYS A 127 29.70 -22.12 -20.76
CA LYS A 127 29.12 -23.14 -21.66
C LYS A 127 30.08 -24.29 -21.90
N LYS A 128 31.39 -24.00 -22.06
CA LYS A 128 32.44 -25.01 -22.23
C LYS A 128 32.70 -25.82 -20.94
N SER A 129 32.33 -25.30 -19.77
CA SER A 129 32.65 -25.88 -18.48
C SER A 129 31.44 -26.50 -17.75
N ALA A 130 30.22 -26.16 -18.16
CA ALA A 130 28.98 -26.52 -17.49
C ALA A 130 28.50 -27.94 -17.82
N ASN A 131 29.39 -28.94 -17.78
CA ASN A 131 29.03 -30.31 -18.08
C ASN A 131 27.98 -30.84 -17.06
N GLY A 132 26.77 -31.14 -17.57
CA GLY A 132 25.67 -31.68 -16.74
C GLY A 132 24.94 -30.64 -15.87
N VAL A 133 25.25 -29.33 -16.01
CA VAL A 133 24.57 -28.23 -15.35
C VAL A 133 23.83 -27.43 -16.40
N ILE A 134 22.56 -27.10 -16.16
CA ILE A 134 21.76 -26.26 -17.06
C ILE A 134 22.36 -24.85 -17.05
N LEU A 135 22.73 -24.32 -18.23
CA LEU A 135 23.20 -22.95 -18.36
C LEU A 135 22.14 -22.09 -19.05
N THR A 136 21.74 -21.03 -18.37
CA THR A 136 20.73 -20.07 -18.85
C THR A 136 21.31 -18.66 -18.88
N GLU A 137 21.13 -17.97 -19.97
CA GLU A 137 21.41 -16.53 -20.06
C GLU A 137 20.13 -15.76 -20.32
N LEU A 138 19.83 -14.79 -19.46
CA LEU A 138 18.67 -13.90 -19.58
C LEU A 138 19.15 -12.52 -20.00
N ARG A 139 18.98 -12.17 -21.29
CA ARG A 139 19.33 -10.87 -21.84
C ARG A 139 18.19 -9.88 -21.61
N PHE A 140 18.42 -8.92 -20.74
CA PHE A 140 17.45 -7.84 -20.47
C PHE A 140 17.74 -6.63 -21.35
N HIS A 141 16.66 -5.96 -21.82
CA HIS A 141 16.80 -4.70 -22.54
C HIS A 141 17.11 -3.57 -21.53
N SER A 142 16.14 -3.08 -20.81
CA SER A 142 16.31 -1.99 -19.84
C SER A 142 15.50 -2.24 -18.58
N VAL A 143 16.17 -2.68 -17.52
CA VAL A 143 15.53 -2.90 -16.21
C VAL A 143 15.49 -1.60 -15.45
N PHE A 144 14.33 -1.26 -14.85
CA PHE A 144 14.17 -0.08 -14.01
C PHE A 144 13.54 -0.44 -12.65
N GLY A 145 13.86 0.34 -11.60
CA GLY A 145 13.33 0.16 -10.25
C GLY A 145 13.89 1.20 -9.29
N ALA A 146 13.43 1.17 -8.03
CA ALA A 146 13.74 2.20 -7.03
C ALA A 146 15.15 2.10 -6.42
N PHE A 147 15.79 0.95 -6.48
CA PHE A 147 17.10 0.70 -5.83
C PHE A 147 18.24 0.61 -6.85
N PRO A 148 18.63 1.68 -7.49
CA PRO A 148 19.63 1.62 -8.53
C PRO A 148 21.00 1.99 -8.04
N ALA A 149 22.00 1.59 -8.80
CA ALA A 149 23.21 2.33 -8.88
C ALA A 149 22.89 3.78 -9.30
N LYS A 150 23.45 4.78 -8.65
CA LYS A 150 23.22 6.24 -8.82
C LYS A 150 23.28 6.80 -10.26
N ARG A 151 23.33 5.95 -11.30
CA ARG A 151 23.67 6.32 -12.70
C ARG A 151 22.69 5.81 -13.75
N GLN A 152 21.54 5.26 -13.38
CA GLN A 152 20.55 4.87 -14.39
C GLN A 152 19.79 6.09 -14.93
N MET A 153 19.74 6.21 -16.25
CA MET A 153 19.19 7.37 -16.96
C MET A 153 17.72 7.63 -16.60
N LEU A 154 16.87 6.61 -16.72
CA LEU A 154 15.42 6.76 -16.44
C LEU A 154 15.15 7.22 -15.00
N GLN A 155 15.88 6.66 -14.04
CA GLN A 155 15.71 7.05 -12.64
C GLN A 155 16.16 8.48 -12.37
N ASN A 156 17.34 8.86 -12.90
CA ASN A 156 17.83 10.23 -12.75
C ASN A 156 16.85 11.22 -13.41
N SER A 157 16.28 10.84 -14.55
CA SER A 157 15.24 11.64 -15.20
C SER A 157 13.98 11.74 -14.36
N LEU A 158 13.51 10.64 -13.79
CA LEU A 158 12.33 10.62 -12.92
C LEU A 158 12.53 11.46 -11.67
N TYR A 159 13.73 11.42 -11.07
CA TYR A 159 14.07 12.26 -9.92
C TYR A 159 14.00 13.76 -10.25
N LYS A 160 14.48 14.15 -11.44
CA LYS A 160 14.34 15.53 -11.95
C LYS A 160 12.89 15.89 -12.24
N MET A 161 12.12 14.97 -12.86
CA MET A 161 10.69 15.16 -13.14
C MET A 161 9.89 15.42 -11.87
N ILE A 162 10.13 14.66 -10.79
CA ILE A 162 9.49 14.86 -9.48
C ILE A 162 9.80 16.26 -8.91
N LYS A 163 11.02 16.76 -9.14
CA LYS A 163 11.45 18.10 -8.71
C LYS A 163 11.01 19.23 -9.64
N GLY A 164 10.51 18.92 -10.83
CA GLY A 164 10.15 19.92 -11.84
C GLY A 164 11.36 20.54 -12.54
N GLU A 165 12.51 19.87 -12.54
CA GLU A 165 13.74 20.33 -13.23
C GLU A 165 13.67 19.98 -14.73
N ASP A 166 14.13 20.91 -15.60
CA ASP A 166 14.25 20.65 -17.04
C ASP A 166 15.29 19.57 -17.34
N ILE A 167 15.01 18.71 -18.33
CA ILE A 167 15.85 17.57 -18.66
C ILE A 167 16.27 17.63 -20.12
N LYS A 168 17.58 17.61 -20.36
CA LYS A 168 18.17 17.56 -21.71
C LYS A 168 18.68 16.16 -22.01
N PHE A 169 18.28 15.63 -23.15
CA PHE A 169 18.74 14.35 -23.69
C PHE A 169 19.63 14.59 -24.90
N TYR A 170 20.64 13.74 -25.07
CA TYR A 170 21.55 13.81 -26.21
C TYR A 170 20.87 13.28 -27.49
N SER A 171 20.04 12.23 -27.39
CA SER A 171 19.36 11.63 -28.52
C SER A 171 18.06 12.38 -28.89
N ASP A 172 17.62 12.16 -30.12
CA ASP A 172 16.33 12.63 -30.66
C ASP A 172 15.12 11.90 -30.04
N GLY A 173 15.37 10.78 -29.32
CA GLY A 173 14.37 9.99 -28.64
C GLY A 173 13.51 9.11 -29.56
N ASN A 174 13.89 8.94 -30.82
CA ASN A 174 13.13 8.15 -31.79
C ASN A 174 13.47 6.65 -31.78
N GLN A 175 14.50 6.23 -31.05
CA GLN A 175 14.84 4.82 -30.90
C GLN A 175 13.79 4.09 -30.02
N HIS A 176 13.50 2.85 -30.36
CA HIS A 176 12.66 1.97 -29.54
C HIS A 176 13.39 1.49 -28.28
N TYR A 177 12.63 1.33 -27.24
CA TYR A 177 13.09 0.75 -25.97
C TYR A 177 12.07 -0.26 -25.46
N ASP A 178 12.55 -1.21 -24.66
CA ASP A 178 11.70 -2.08 -23.85
C ASP A 178 12.13 -1.95 -22.38
N PHE A 179 11.34 -1.22 -21.60
CA PHE A 179 11.55 -1.06 -20.17
C PHE A 179 10.79 -2.11 -19.38
N ILE A 180 11.52 -2.89 -18.58
CA ILE A 180 10.95 -3.91 -17.68
C ILE A 180 11.16 -3.52 -16.21
N CYS A 181 10.10 -3.64 -15.38
CA CYS A 181 10.22 -3.42 -13.95
C CYS A 181 11.12 -4.47 -13.28
N ALA A 182 11.94 -4.05 -12.32
CA ALA A 182 12.87 -4.93 -11.62
C ALA A 182 12.17 -6.13 -10.94
N ASP A 183 10.95 -5.94 -10.43
CA ASP A 183 10.15 -7.02 -9.85
C ASP A 183 9.77 -8.07 -10.90
N ASP A 184 9.44 -7.65 -12.12
CA ASP A 184 9.14 -8.56 -13.22
C ASP A 184 10.40 -9.25 -13.74
N ALA A 185 11.53 -8.53 -13.79
CA ALA A 185 12.83 -9.13 -14.10
C ALA A 185 13.21 -10.21 -13.08
N ALA A 186 13.00 -9.97 -11.78
CA ALA A 186 13.22 -10.97 -10.74
C ALA A 186 12.29 -12.19 -10.89
N CYS A 187 11.00 -11.95 -11.21
CA CYS A 187 10.06 -13.05 -11.48
C CYS A 187 10.43 -13.86 -12.74
N ALA A 188 11.03 -13.22 -13.75
CA ALA A 188 11.54 -13.93 -14.92
C ALA A 188 12.69 -14.87 -14.55
N VAL A 189 13.60 -14.43 -13.66
CA VAL A 189 14.67 -15.30 -13.14
C VAL A 189 14.09 -16.52 -12.42
N ILE A 190 13.08 -16.31 -11.56
CA ILE A 190 12.40 -17.41 -10.85
C ILE A 190 11.74 -18.37 -11.84
N ALA A 191 11.03 -17.87 -12.85
CA ALA A 191 10.40 -18.69 -13.88
C ALA A 191 11.42 -19.53 -14.67
N ALA A 192 12.59 -18.97 -14.98
CA ALA A 192 13.68 -19.69 -15.64
C ALA A 192 14.20 -20.84 -14.76
N ILE A 193 14.29 -20.65 -13.44
CA ILE A 193 14.71 -21.69 -12.49
C ILE A 193 13.64 -22.79 -12.38
N GLU A 194 12.38 -22.42 -12.22
CA GLU A 194 11.28 -23.38 -12.04
C GLU A 194 11.04 -24.25 -13.28
N LYS A 195 11.25 -23.67 -14.46
CA LYS A 195 11.11 -24.39 -15.75
C LYS A 195 12.40 -25.01 -16.27
N GLN A 196 13.50 -24.86 -15.53
CA GLN A 196 14.81 -25.34 -15.96
C GLN A 196 15.15 -24.90 -17.41
N ALA A 197 14.87 -23.64 -17.72
CA ALA A 197 15.06 -23.09 -19.05
C ALA A 197 16.53 -23.13 -19.43
N GLU A 198 16.89 -23.77 -20.55
CA GLU A 198 18.27 -23.92 -21.02
C GLU A 198 18.54 -23.04 -22.23
N GLY A 199 19.70 -22.39 -22.26
CA GLY A 199 20.17 -21.58 -23.36
C GLY A 199 19.97 -20.08 -23.15
N VAL A 200 19.92 -19.33 -24.26
CA VAL A 200 19.83 -17.87 -24.26
C VAL A 200 18.39 -17.43 -24.49
N TYR A 201 17.96 -16.43 -23.73
CA TYR A 201 16.62 -15.85 -23.82
C TYR A 201 16.63 -14.34 -23.70
N ASN A 202 15.92 -13.68 -24.59
CA ASN A 202 15.55 -12.28 -24.46
C ASN A 202 14.41 -12.13 -23.44
N VAL A 203 14.55 -11.19 -22.51
CA VAL A 203 13.55 -10.92 -21.50
C VAL A 203 13.19 -9.44 -21.50
N GLY A 204 11.99 -9.13 -21.92
CA GLY A 204 11.44 -7.78 -22.00
C GLY A 204 9.96 -7.73 -21.63
N SER A 205 9.45 -6.53 -21.44
CA SER A 205 8.02 -6.30 -21.17
C SER A 205 7.14 -6.61 -22.39
N GLY A 206 7.71 -6.46 -23.58
CA GLY A 206 7.02 -6.52 -24.88
C GLY A 206 6.35 -5.20 -25.26
N GLN A 207 6.54 -4.14 -24.48
CA GLN A 207 6.08 -2.78 -24.79
C GLN A 207 7.19 -2.03 -25.53
N ASN A 208 7.27 -2.20 -26.83
CA ASN A 208 8.25 -1.52 -27.67
C ASN A 208 7.74 -0.12 -28.04
N LEU A 209 7.95 0.87 -27.17
CA LEU A 209 7.62 2.27 -27.43
C LEU A 209 8.87 3.08 -27.79
N LEU A 210 8.68 4.24 -28.40
CA LEU A 210 9.76 5.19 -28.59
C LEU A 210 10.26 5.71 -27.24
N PHE A 211 11.55 5.90 -27.12
CA PHE A 211 12.18 6.40 -25.90
C PHE A 211 11.56 7.71 -25.41
N ARG A 212 11.26 8.64 -26.32
CA ARG A 212 10.57 9.89 -26.00
C ARG A 212 9.19 9.70 -25.39
N ASP A 213 8.46 8.66 -25.82
CA ASP A 213 7.10 8.41 -25.35
C ASP A 213 7.11 7.80 -23.93
N TYR A 214 8.06 6.91 -23.65
CA TYR A 214 8.30 6.46 -22.26
C TYR A 214 8.59 7.63 -21.32
N LEU A 215 9.42 8.58 -21.74
CA LEU A 215 9.74 9.75 -20.91
C LEU A 215 8.56 10.69 -20.73
N ARG A 216 7.72 10.87 -21.76
CA ARG A 216 6.46 11.65 -21.65
C ARG A 216 5.49 11.00 -20.68
N ILE A 217 5.32 9.68 -20.74
CA ILE A 217 4.50 8.92 -19.80
C ILE A 217 5.04 9.11 -18.38
N ALA A 218 6.34 8.96 -18.16
CA ALA A 218 6.95 9.14 -16.85
C ALA A 218 6.79 10.57 -16.31
N ASN A 219 6.98 11.59 -17.16
CA ASN A 219 6.81 13.00 -16.79
C ASN A 219 5.35 13.32 -16.42
N ASN A 220 4.39 12.79 -17.18
CA ASN A 220 2.96 12.95 -16.87
C ASN A 220 2.60 12.36 -15.50
N ILE A 221 3.08 11.15 -15.21
CA ILE A 221 2.87 10.49 -13.90
C ILE A 221 3.55 11.27 -12.77
N ALA A 222 4.70 11.90 -13.03
CA ALA A 222 5.42 12.74 -12.07
C ALA A 222 4.80 14.15 -11.88
N GLY A 223 3.66 14.45 -12.55
CA GLY A 223 2.94 15.72 -12.44
C GLY A 223 3.22 16.72 -13.56
N ASN A 224 3.90 16.31 -14.62
CA ASN A 224 4.17 17.09 -15.86
C ASN A 224 4.83 18.46 -15.63
N LYS A 225 5.72 18.54 -14.64
CA LYS A 225 6.37 19.80 -14.22
C LYS A 225 7.66 20.10 -14.99
N SER A 226 8.26 19.09 -15.64
CA SER A 226 9.55 19.21 -16.32
C SER A 226 9.40 19.38 -17.82
N ARG A 227 10.24 20.23 -18.42
CA ARG A 227 10.38 20.31 -19.87
C ARG A 227 11.41 19.27 -20.33
N LEU A 228 11.01 18.41 -21.28
CA LEU A 228 11.87 17.39 -21.88
C LEU A 228 12.45 17.95 -23.21
N ILE A 229 13.77 18.10 -23.27
CA ILE A 229 14.48 18.67 -24.42
C ILE A 229 15.31 17.56 -25.06
N PHE A 230 14.91 17.13 -26.25
CA PHE A 230 15.63 16.11 -27.03
C PHE A 230 16.66 16.73 -27.97
N GLY A 231 17.79 16.05 -28.14
CA GLY A 231 18.83 16.43 -29.09
C GLY A 231 18.52 15.98 -30.51
N GLU A 232 19.55 16.01 -31.35
CA GLU A 232 19.44 15.66 -32.78
C GLU A 232 20.15 14.32 -33.13
N CYS A 233 20.83 13.70 -32.16
CA CYS A 233 21.60 12.48 -32.38
C CYS A 233 20.66 11.27 -32.51
N SER A 234 20.63 10.66 -33.68
CA SER A 234 19.93 9.39 -33.91
C SER A 234 20.76 8.22 -33.39
N GLN A 235 20.10 7.25 -32.78
CA GLN A 235 20.71 6.03 -32.23
C GLN A 235 20.25 4.79 -33.01
N SER A 236 20.95 3.65 -32.81
CA SER A 236 20.50 2.36 -33.35
C SER A 236 19.11 2.05 -32.84
N ASP A 237 18.24 1.59 -33.72
CA ASP A 237 16.84 1.35 -33.46
C ASP A 237 16.50 -0.13 -33.65
N PHE A 238 16.16 -0.82 -32.56
CA PHE A 238 15.71 -2.20 -32.60
C PHE A 238 14.68 -2.49 -31.51
N SER A 239 13.80 -3.43 -31.79
CA SER A 239 12.88 -4.00 -30.82
C SER A 239 13.39 -5.36 -30.30
N PHE A 240 12.91 -5.76 -29.14
CA PHE A 240 13.37 -6.98 -28.47
C PHE A 240 12.31 -8.08 -28.58
N ASP A 241 12.62 -9.17 -29.29
CA ASP A 241 11.74 -10.34 -29.32
C ASP A 241 11.96 -11.21 -28.08
N SER A 242 10.96 -11.26 -27.21
CA SER A 242 10.96 -12.05 -25.98
C SER A 242 10.01 -13.25 -26.03
N ASP A 243 9.48 -13.62 -27.18
CA ASP A 243 8.46 -14.66 -27.31
C ASP A 243 9.00 -16.06 -27.00
N LYS A 244 10.26 -16.34 -27.28
CA LYS A 244 10.91 -17.60 -26.91
C LYS A 244 10.85 -17.82 -25.40
N PHE A 245 11.20 -16.84 -24.61
CA PHE A 245 11.15 -16.93 -23.15
C PHE A 245 9.73 -17.16 -22.62
N ARG A 246 8.76 -16.41 -23.15
CA ARG A 246 7.35 -16.54 -22.76
C ARG A 246 6.80 -17.92 -23.09
N ARG A 247 7.09 -18.45 -24.26
CA ARG A 247 6.66 -19.81 -24.68
C ARG A 247 7.29 -20.89 -23.82
N THR A 248 8.60 -20.76 -23.50
CA THR A 248 9.32 -21.76 -22.70
C THR A 248 8.88 -21.78 -21.25
N THR A 249 8.68 -20.62 -20.65
CA THR A 249 8.46 -20.53 -19.20
C THR A 249 7.01 -20.28 -18.78
N GLY A 250 6.16 -19.81 -19.70
CA GLY A 250 4.81 -19.32 -19.38
C GLY A 250 4.82 -17.97 -18.64
N TRP A 251 5.98 -17.36 -18.45
CA TRP A 251 6.11 -16.09 -17.76
C TRP A 251 5.46 -14.94 -18.53
N LYS A 252 4.84 -14.02 -17.78
CA LYS A 252 4.25 -12.79 -18.32
C LYS A 252 4.61 -11.62 -17.41
N CYS A 253 4.86 -10.46 -18.04
CA CYS A 253 5.04 -9.21 -17.31
C CYS A 253 3.75 -8.85 -16.55
N ARG A 254 3.87 -8.47 -15.29
CA ARG A 254 2.74 -8.10 -14.41
C ARG A 254 2.47 -6.60 -14.44
N TYR A 255 3.51 -5.82 -14.66
CA TYR A 255 3.44 -4.36 -14.63
C TYR A 255 3.55 -3.78 -16.05
N THR A 256 2.62 -2.91 -16.41
CA THR A 256 2.84 -1.97 -17.51
C THR A 256 3.93 -0.96 -17.10
N PHE A 257 4.51 -0.26 -18.08
CA PHE A 257 5.50 0.80 -17.77
C PHE A 257 4.93 1.86 -16.82
N SER A 258 3.69 2.30 -17.05
CA SER A 258 3.01 3.29 -16.19
C SER A 258 2.88 2.83 -14.74
N GLU A 259 2.51 1.57 -14.52
CA GLU A 259 2.41 0.97 -13.18
C GLU A 259 3.78 0.85 -12.52
N GLY A 260 4.78 0.41 -13.28
CA GLY A 260 6.16 0.34 -12.78
C GLY A 260 6.72 1.71 -12.40
N ILE A 261 6.40 2.79 -13.14
CA ILE A 261 6.79 4.16 -12.80
C ILE A 261 6.06 4.65 -11.54
N LYS A 262 4.75 4.42 -11.42
CA LYS A 262 4.00 4.73 -10.18
C LYS A 262 4.64 4.04 -8.98
N LYS A 263 4.92 2.73 -9.09
CA LYS A 263 5.61 1.97 -8.04
C LYS A 263 7.01 2.55 -7.74
N MET A 264 7.79 2.86 -8.76
CA MET A 264 9.14 3.42 -8.58
C MET A 264 9.12 4.77 -7.86
N ILE A 265 8.16 5.65 -8.17
CA ILE A 265 7.96 6.91 -7.44
C ILE A 265 7.64 6.64 -5.97
N SER A 266 6.73 5.70 -5.70
CA SER A 266 6.39 5.27 -4.35
C SER A 266 7.62 4.80 -3.56
N ASP A 267 8.39 3.88 -4.14
CA ASP A 267 9.59 3.32 -3.51
C ASP A 267 10.68 4.37 -3.28
N LEU A 268 10.85 5.34 -4.21
CA LEU A 268 11.80 6.45 -4.06
C LEU A 268 11.42 7.37 -2.88
N LYS A 269 10.16 7.74 -2.78
CA LYS A 269 9.63 8.52 -1.68
C LYS A 269 9.79 7.78 -0.34
N TYR A 270 9.48 6.47 -0.32
CA TYR A 270 9.67 5.63 0.86
C TYR A 270 11.13 5.57 1.31
N SER A 271 12.07 5.37 0.37
CA SER A 271 13.51 5.42 0.68
C SER A 271 13.96 6.78 1.24
N GLN A 272 13.31 7.87 0.86
CA GLN A 272 13.55 9.18 1.42
C GLN A 272 13.06 9.27 2.87
N LEU A 273 11.85 8.76 3.16
CA LEU A 273 11.32 8.71 4.53
C LEU A 273 12.25 7.93 5.48
N GLN A 274 12.80 6.80 5.03
CA GLN A 274 13.73 6.00 5.84
C GLN A 274 15.04 6.72 6.20
N LYS A 275 15.45 7.72 5.42
CA LYS A 275 16.72 8.45 5.60
C LYS A 275 16.58 9.80 6.30
N SER A 276 15.37 10.32 6.37
CA SER A 276 15.07 11.62 6.93
C SER A 276 14.61 11.52 8.39
N GLU A 277 14.85 12.57 9.16
CA GLU A 277 14.19 12.75 10.44
C GLU A 277 12.71 13.02 10.21
N ILE A 278 11.83 12.19 10.77
CA ILE A 278 10.39 12.32 10.61
C ILE A 278 9.77 12.95 11.85
N ILE A 279 9.04 14.02 11.65
CA ILE A 279 8.21 14.68 12.66
C ILE A 279 6.74 14.49 12.25
N ILE A 280 5.89 14.10 13.20
CA ILE A 280 4.44 14.00 12.97
C ILE A 280 3.76 15.20 13.61
N TYR A 281 3.01 15.99 12.83
CA TYR A 281 2.15 17.03 13.37
C TYR A 281 0.71 16.52 13.49
N GLY A 282 0.21 16.49 14.73
CA GLY A 282 -1.07 15.92 15.14
C GLY A 282 -0.88 14.60 15.89
N ALA A 283 -0.94 14.65 17.22
CA ALA A 283 -0.95 13.49 18.11
C ALA A 283 -2.39 13.05 18.45
N GLY A 284 -3.29 13.17 17.49
CA GLY A 284 -4.62 12.58 17.50
C GLY A 284 -4.57 11.17 16.89
N PHE A 285 -5.72 10.49 16.82
CA PHE A 285 -5.85 9.12 16.33
C PHE A 285 -5.11 8.87 15.01
N CYS A 286 -5.33 9.72 14.00
CA CYS A 286 -4.67 9.61 12.70
C CYS A 286 -3.13 9.60 12.79
N GLY A 287 -2.55 10.53 13.56
CA GLY A 287 -1.09 10.62 13.72
C GLY A 287 -0.50 9.45 14.51
N LEU A 288 -1.20 8.97 15.54
CA LEU A 288 -0.76 7.84 16.34
C LEU A 288 -0.79 6.54 15.54
N VAL A 289 -1.86 6.28 14.78
CA VAL A 289 -1.94 5.13 13.85
C VAL A 289 -0.86 5.20 12.79
N PHE A 290 -0.65 6.38 12.21
CA PHE A 290 0.40 6.59 11.22
C PHE A 290 1.80 6.33 11.80
N SER A 291 2.05 6.74 13.05
CA SER A 291 3.29 6.43 13.76
C SER A 291 3.52 4.93 13.92
N ASP A 292 2.49 4.17 14.28
CA ASP A 292 2.58 2.71 14.38
C ASP A 292 2.97 2.09 13.04
N MET A 293 2.35 2.53 11.96
CA MET A 293 2.68 2.06 10.61
C MET A 293 4.13 2.34 10.23
N LEU A 294 4.65 3.52 10.57
CA LEU A 294 6.05 3.86 10.33
C LEU A 294 6.97 2.94 11.15
N LEU A 295 6.66 2.70 12.42
CA LEU A 295 7.43 1.83 13.31
C LEU A 295 7.45 0.36 12.83
N GLU A 296 6.33 -0.18 12.38
CA GLU A 296 6.23 -1.53 11.79
C GLU A 296 7.13 -1.68 10.55
N ASN A 297 7.40 -0.58 9.86
CA ASN A 297 8.29 -0.53 8.70
C ASN A 297 9.71 -0.03 9.02
N GLY A 298 10.08 0.01 10.30
CA GLY A 298 11.43 0.36 10.74
C GLY A 298 11.75 1.86 10.65
N ILE A 299 10.74 2.73 10.52
CA ILE A 299 10.90 4.18 10.52
C ILE A 299 10.41 4.70 11.87
N LYS A 300 11.32 5.28 12.68
CA LYS A 300 10.97 5.85 13.98
C LYS A 300 10.79 7.36 13.86
N PRO A 301 9.58 7.91 14.09
CA PRO A 301 9.42 9.36 14.23
C PRO A 301 10.22 9.91 15.41
N SER A 302 10.75 11.12 15.26
CA SER A 302 11.57 11.78 16.31
C SER A 302 10.71 12.42 17.39
N VAL A 303 9.59 13.03 17.00
CA VAL A 303 8.69 13.75 17.90
C VAL A 303 7.30 13.89 17.26
N PHE A 304 6.27 13.99 18.11
CA PHE A 304 4.98 14.52 17.71
C PHE A 304 4.88 16.00 18.06
N PHE A 305 4.38 16.79 17.12
CA PHE A 305 3.87 18.13 17.38
C PHE A 305 2.35 18.10 17.52
N ASP A 306 1.82 18.80 18.51
CA ASP A 306 0.39 18.98 18.66
C ASP A 306 0.09 20.40 19.16
N SER A 307 -1.05 20.97 18.74
CA SER A 307 -1.55 22.26 19.22
C SER A 307 -2.25 22.15 20.58
N ASP A 308 -2.69 20.94 20.97
CA ASP A 308 -3.33 20.70 22.26
C ASP A 308 -2.29 20.62 23.38
N ARG A 309 -2.27 21.65 24.23
CA ARG A 309 -1.35 21.75 25.36
C ARG A 309 -1.51 20.62 26.39
N ASN A 310 -2.69 20.00 26.48
CA ASN A 310 -2.93 18.91 27.40
C ASN A 310 -2.17 17.64 27.03
N LYS A 311 -1.74 17.52 25.77
CA LYS A 311 -0.93 16.39 25.27
C LYS A 311 0.57 16.61 25.45
N HIS A 312 1.02 17.85 25.70
CA HIS A 312 2.44 18.16 25.81
C HIS A 312 3.09 17.44 27.02
N GLY A 313 4.22 16.82 26.80
CA GLY A 313 4.93 15.99 27.78
C GLY A 313 4.45 14.53 27.85
N MET A 314 3.34 14.18 27.19
CA MET A 314 2.96 12.78 27.03
C MET A 314 3.87 12.08 26.03
N GLN A 315 3.84 10.75 26.02
CA GLN A 315 4.58 9.90 25.09
C GLN A 315 3.67 8.87 24.45
N PHE A 316 3.92 8.57 23.19
CA PHE A 316 3.35 7.42 22.49
C PHE A 316 4.48 6.61 21.86
N ASN A 317 4.56 5.31 22.15
CA ASN A 317 5.65 4.42 21.69
C ASN A 317 7.07 4.97 22.00
N ASN A 318 7.26 5.57 23.17
CA ASN A 318 8.50 6.25 23.55
C ASN A 318 8.90 7.41 22.62
N ILE A 319 7.92 8.07 22.02
CA ILE A 319 8.08 9.30 21.23
C ILE A 319 7.35 10.42 21.95
N ASN A 320 8.05 11.52 22.22
CA ASN A 320 7.49 12.66 22.96
C ASN A 320 6.47 13.44 22.13
N ILE A 321 5.46 13.99 22.80
CA ILE A 321 4.52 14.97 22.25
C ILE A 321 4.89 16.35 22.79
N SER A 322 5.05 17.33 21.91
CA SER A 322 5.44 18.69 22.29
C SER A 322 4.74 19.75 21.45
N GLU A 323 4.79 21.00 21.89
CA GLU A 323 4.47 22.11 21.01
C GLU A 323 5.51 22.20 19.87
N PRO A 324 5.10 22.69 18.67
CA PRO A 324 6.03 22.95 17.59
C PRO A 324 7.11 23.97 17.98
N TYR A 325 8.36 23.69 17.66
CA TYR A 325 9.50 24.55 17.91
C TYR A 325 10.23 24.91 16.60
N LYS A 326 11.14 25.88 16.65
CA LYS A 326 11.93 26.29 15.47
C LYS A 326 12.74 25.12 14.92
N CYS A 327 12.72 24.98 13.61
CA CYS A 327 13.45 23.95 12.89
C CYS A 327 14.96 24.02 13.22
N ARG A 328 15.55 22.89 13.59
CA ARG A 328 16.98 22.72 13.88
C ARG A 328 17.72 21.95 12.80
N ASN A 329 16.97 21.20 11.97
CA ASN A 329 17.50 20.37 10.90
C ASN A 329 16.67 20.56 9.65
N SER A 330 17.25 21.21 8.63
CA SER A 330 16.56 21.50 7.35
C SER A 330 16.24 20.26 6.51
N GLU A 331 16.81 19.09 6.85
CA GLU A 331 16.57 17.82 6.15
C GLU A 331 15.44 17.00 6.77
N CYS A 332 14.77 17.49 7.82
CA CYS A 332 13.63 16.82 8.42
C CYS A 332 12.37 16.96 7.55
N ILE A 333 11.49 15.96 7.65
CA ILE A 333 10.18 15.95 7.01
C ILE A 333 9.12 16.04 8.08
N VAL A 334 8.24 17.04 7.99
CA VAL A 334 7.06 17.16 8.87
C VAL A 334 5.84 16.62 8.14
N ILE A 335 5.22 15.58 8.71
CA ILE A 335 4.01 14.97 8.17
C ILE A 335 2.82 15.42 9.00
N VAL A 336 1.93 16.18 8.38
CA VAL A 336 0.72 16.69 9.01
C VAL A 336 -0.38 15.62 8.90
N CYS A 337 -0.69 14.99 10.03
CA CYS A 337 -1.70 13.94 10.18
C CYS A 337 -2.99 14.56 10.70
N MET A 338 -3.90 14.86 9.79
CA MET A 338 -5.21 15.42 10.14
C MET A 338 -6.29 14.90 9.19
N LEU A 339 -7.48 14.72 9.71
CA LEU A 339 -8.62 14.24 8.94
C LEU A 339 -9.26 15.37 8.12
N ASN A 340 -9.25 16.60 8.62
CA ASN A 340 -9.83 17.73 7.92
C ASN A 340 -8.76 18.56 7.18
N ARG A 341 -8.66 18.32 5.88
CA ARG A 341 -7.68 18.96 4.99
C ARG A 341 -7.79 20.49 4.94
N LYS A 342 -8.95 21.06 5.26
CA LYS A 342 -9.18 22.51 5.23
C LYS A 342 -8.17 23.28 6.10
N PHE A 343 -7.69 22.69 7.18
CA PHE A 343 -6.72 23.34 8.07
C PHE A 343 -5.26 23.21 7.62
N TYR A 344 -4.97 22.30 6.67
CA TYR A 344 -3.59 22.04 6.23
C TYR A 344 -2.84 23.28 5.71
N PRO A 345 -3.40 24.15 4.87
CA PRO A 345 -2.68 25.33 4.39
C PRO A 345 -2.20 26.24 5.52
N GLY A 346 -3.03 26.44 6.55
CA GLY A 346 -2.69 27.26 7.72
C GLY A 346 -1.56 26.63 8.55
N ILE A 347 -1.64 25.33 8.80
CA ILE A 347 -0.61 24.57 9.52
C ILE A 347 0.70 24.55 8.74
N ARG A 348 0.65 24.32 7.44
CA ARG A 348 1.83 24.35 6.58
C ARG A 348 2.53 25.70 6.63
N LYS A 349 1.76 26.78 6.53
CA LYS A 349 2.31 28.14 6.67
C LYS A 349 2.97 28.35 8.03
N TYR A 350 2.29 27.99 9.10
CA TYR A 350 2.82 28.09 10.47
C TYR A 350 4.15 27.31 10.65
N LEU A 351 4.23 26.10 10.14
CA LEU A 351 5.45 25.28 10.19
C LEU A 351 6.57 25.87 9.31
N ASN A 352 6.23 26.41 8.13
CA ASN A 352 7.19 27.11 7.28
C ASN A 352 7.77 28.35 7.99
N ASP A 353 6.94 29.11 8.72
CA ASP A 353 7.38 30.27 9.51
C ASP A 353 8.30 29.87 10.66
N LEU A 354 8.22 28.62 11.14
CA LEU A 354 9.15 28.01 12.09
C LEU A 354 10.44 27.48 11.42
N GLY A 355 10.56 27.56 10.10
CA GLY A 355 11.75 27.16 9.33
C GLY A 355 11.71 25.75 8.75
N TYR A 356 10.59 25.01 8.84
CA TYR A 356 10.43 23.71 8.21
C TYR A 356 10.17 23.87 6.71
N ILE A 357 11.00 23.22 5.88
CA ILE A 357 10.93 23.37 4.42
C ILE A 357 10.06 22.25 3.81
N ASP A 358 10.24 21.01 4.26
CA ASP A 358 9.51 19.85 3.75
C ASP A 358 8.34 19.51 4.68
N VAL A 359 7.19 20.16 4.43
CA VAL A 359 5.95 19.93 5.18
C VAL A 359 4.93 19.31 4.24
N ARG A 360 4.53 18.07 4.53
CA ARG A 360 3.62 17.26 3.71
C ARG A 360 2.35 16.92 4.48
N CYS A 361 1.22 16.87 3.80
CA CYS A 361 0.00 16.29 4.34
C CYS A 361 0.06 14.75 4.24
N ILE A 362 -0.55 14.03 5.18
CA ILE A 362 -0.68 12.58 5.10
C ILE A 362 -1.32 12.12 3.79
N TYR A 363 -2.20 12.92 3.21
CA TYR A 363 -2.79 12.67 1.88
C TYR A 363 -1.78 12.74 0.73
N GLU A 364 -0.70 13.51 0.87
CA GLU A 364 0.36 13.64 -0.14
C GLU A 364 1.37 12.49 -0.10
N ILE A 365 1.33 11.68 0.95
CA ILE A 365 2.21 10.52 1.13
C ILE A 365 1.47 9.18 1.09
N SER A 366 0.15 9.19 1.11
CA SER A 366 -0.67 7.97 1.09
C SER A 366 -0.48 7.14 -0.20
N ASP A 367 -0.14 7.79 -1.33
CA ASP A 367 0.24 7.13 -2.58
C ASP A 367 1.63 6.46 -2.52
N ILE A 368 2.41 6.74 -1.46
CA ILE A 368 3.80 6.30 -1.34
C ILE A 368 3.92 4.86 -0.86
N CYS A 369 2.93 4.35 -0.15
CA CYS A 369 3.15 3.17 0.67
C CYS A 369 2.16 2.05 0.40
N GLU A 370 2.68 0.91 -0.06
CA GLU A 370 2.07 -0.40 0.23
C GLU A 370 1.75 -0.58 1.73
N LEU A 371 2.30 0.30 2.60
CA LEU A 371 2.05 0.42 4.02
C LEU A 371 0.56 0.60 4.35
N PHE A 372 -0.19 1.30 3.46
CA PHE A 372 -1.60 1.60 3.68
C PHE A 372 -2.56 0.54 3.16
N LYS A 373 -2.07 -0.55 2.53
CA LYS A 373 -2.93 -1.59 1.92
C LYS A 373 -3.90 -2.30 2.88
N ASN A 374 -3.63 -2.27 4.18
CA ASN A 374 -4.42 -2.99 5.19
C ASN A 374 -4.90 -2.12 6.34
N GLN A 375 -4.85 -0.80 6.20
CA GLN A 375 -5.16 0.12 7.31
C GLN A 375 -6.52 0.81 7.14
N PRO A 376 -7.18 1.20 8.24
CA PRO A 376 -8.52 1.74 8.25
C PRO A 376 -8.65 3.18 7.75
N LEU A 377 -7.77 3.66 6.89
CA LEU A 377 -7.84 5.01 6.35
C LEU A 377 -8.19 4.95 4.87
N ILE A 378 -9.39 5.40 4.52
CA ILE A 378 -9.87 5.45 3.13
C ILE A 378 -9.30 6.71 2.46
N PHE A 379 -8.05 6.65 2.02
CA PHE A 379 -7.41 7.77 1.30
C PHE A 379 -6.64 7.28 0.10
N ASN A 380 -6.66 8.06 -0.99
CA ASN A 380 -5.88 7.80 -2.21
C ASN A 380 -5.99 6.38 -2.73
N LEU A 381 -7.21 5.91 -2.87
CA LEU A 381 -7.46 4.64 -3.51
C LEU A 381 -6.97 4.71 -4.96
N PRO A 382 -6.20 3.71 -5.43
CA PRO A 382 -5.72 3.73 -6.80
C PRO A 382 -6.89 3.67 -7.79
N ASP A 383 -6.74 4.30 -8.96
CA ASP A 383 -7.74 4.27 -10.04
C ASP A 383 -8.25 2.84 -10.32
N LYS A 384 -7.35 1.85 -10.29
CA LYS A 384 -7.69 0.43 -10.40
C LYS A 384 -8.63 -0.09 -9.32
N TRP A 385 -8.62 0.45 -8.10
CA TRP A 385 -9.56 0.03 -7.08
C TRP A 385 -10.99 0.39 -7.51
N ARG A 386 -11.19 1.61 -8.02
CA ARG A 386 -12.49 2.05 -8.56
C ARG A 386 -12.92 1.22 -9.75
N GLU A 387 -12.03 0.99 -10.72
CA GLU A 387 -12.29 0.18 -11.91
C GLU A 387 -12.63 -1.26 -11.55
N ASN A 388 -11.84 -1.89 -10.68
CA ASN A 388 -12.05 -3.28 -10.24
C ASN A 388 -13.32 -3.49 -9.42
N ASN A 389 -13.87 -2.45 -8.82
CA ASN A 389 -15.08 -2.50 -8.01
C ASN A 389 -16.27 -1.78 -8.66
N ALA A 390 -16.15 -1.30 -9.90
CA ALA A 390 -17.17 -0.48 -10.57
C ALA A 390 -18.58 -1.10 -10.54
N ASP A 391 -18.71 -2.39 -10.83
CA ASP A 391 -20.01 -3.10 -10.81
C ASP A 391 -20.60 -3.12 -9.40
N LYS A 392 -19.80 -3.36 -8.37
CA LYS A 392 -20.23 -3.40 -6.97
C LYS A 392 -20.66 -2.02 -6.49
N LEU A 393 -19.85 -0.99 -6.81
CA LEU A 393 -20.14 0.40 -6.47
C LEU A 393 -21.45 0.86 -7.13
N ASN A 394 -21.69 0.50 -8.40
CA ASN A 394 -22.94 0.77 -9.10
C ASN A 394 -24.13 0.04 -8.48
N LEU A 395 -23.96 -1.23 -8.07
CA LEU A 395 -25.02 -1.97 -7.37
C LEU A 395 -25.41 -1.28 -6.05
N VAL A 396 -24.43 -0.81 -5.27
CA VAL A 396 -24.71 -0.06 -4.04
C VAL A 396 -25.45 1.24 -4.35
N LYS A 397 -24.93 2.02 -5.30
CA LYS A 397 -25.55 3.29 -5.70
C LYS A 397 -27.02 3.13 -6.08
N ASN A 398 -27.35 2.09 -6.85
CA ASN A 398 -28.72 1.81 -7.31
C ASN A 398 -29.64 1.30 -6.18
N ASN A 399 -29.12 0.96 -5.01
CA ASN A 399 -29.92 0.55 -3.85
C ASN A 399 -30.35 1.73 -2.97
N PHE A 400 -29.73 2.92 -3.12
CA PHE A 400 -30.14 4.09 -2.36
C PHE A 400 -31.51 4.62 -2.80
N ARG A 401 -32.26 5.11 -1.82
CA ARG A 401 -33.63 5.54 -2.01
C ARG A 401 -33.76 7.02 -2.39
N ASP A 402 -32.80 7.84 -2.02
CA ASP A 402 -32.82 9.27 -2.28
C ASP A 402 -31.57 9.78 -3.02
N ASP A 403 -31.74 10.91 -3.72
CA ASP A 403 -30.67 11.53 -4.51
C ASP A 403 -29.51 12.02 -3.63
N LEU A 404 -29.80 12.46 -2.40
CA LEU A 404 -28.77 12.91 -1.46
C LEU A 404 -27.81 11.78 -1.09
N SER A 405 -28.30 10.55 -0.89
CA SER A 405 -27.47 9.38 -0.65
C SER A 405 -26.59 9.03 -1.85
N VAL A 406 -27.14 9.16 -3.07
CA VAL A 406 -26.42 8.92 -4.32
C VAL A 406 -25.29 9.95 -4.47
N GLU A 407 -25.61 11.24 -4.31
CA GLU A 407 -24.62 12.34 -4.39
C GLU A 407 -23.54 12.18 -3.33
N THR A 408 -23.92 11.92 -2.08
CA THR A 408 -22.97 11.69 -0.97
C THR A 408 -22.03 10.53 -1.29
N TYR A 409 -22.56 9.43 -1.81
CA TYR A 409 -21.77 8.24 -2.17
C TYR A 409 -20.76 8.51 -3.29
N GLU A 410 -21.18 9.20 -4.34
CA GLU A 410 -20.31 9.57 -5.46
C GLU A 410 -19.19 10.51 -5.00
N ASN A 411 -19.51 11.50 -4.19
CA ASN A 411 -18.54 12.45 -3.63
C ASN A 411 -17.52 11.74 -2.73
N ILE A 412 -17.95 10.76 -1.91
CA ILE A 412 -17.06 9.96 -1.08
C ILE A 412 -16.08 9.14 -1.94
N ILE A 413 -16.56 8.50 -3.01
CA ILE A 413 -15.71 7.73 -3.93
C ILE A 413 -14.71 8.65 -4.65
N GLU A 414 -15.15 9.81 -5.13
CA GLU A 414 -14.28 10.79 -5.78
C GLU A 414 -13.19 11.29 -4.81
N PHE A 415 -13.58 11.61 -3.57
CA PHE A 415 -12.65 12.02 -2.52
C PHE A 415 -11.65 10.89 -2.20
N ALA A 416 -12.13 9.67 -2.00
CA ALA A 416 -11.30 8.51 -1.72
C ALA A 416 -10.30 8.20 -2.85
N CYS A 417 -10.64 8.52 -4.09
CA CYS A 417 -9.77 8.40 -5.28
C CYS A 417 -8.90 9.66 -5.55
N GLY A 418 -8.76 10.56 -4.57
CA GLY A 418 -7.82 11.69 -4.63
C GLY A 418 -8.38 12.99 -5.20
N LYS A 419 -9.68 13.06 -5.50
CA LYS A 419 -10.34 14.35 -5.87
C LYS A 419 -10.82 15.08 -4.62
N TYR A 420 -9.89 15.61 -3.87
CA TYR A 420 -10.14 16.21 -2.55
C TYR A 420 -10.98 17.50 -2.55
N ASP A 421 -11.28 18.04 -3.72
CA ASP A 421 -12.16 19.22 -3.87
C ASP A 421 -13.64 18.83 -3.99
N SER A 422 -13.96 17.51 -3.96
CA SER A 422 -15.33 17.03 -3.95
C SER A 422 -16.02 17.50 -2.68
N PHE A 423 -17.06 18.31 -2.85
CA PHE A 423 -17.86 18.79 -1.72
C PHE A 423 -18.74 17.64 -1.21
N ILE A 424 -18.63 17.33 0.07
CA ILE A 424 -19.50 16.36 0.74
C ILE A 424 -20.46 17.14 1.63
N ASN A 425 -21.75 17.04 1.36
CA ASN A 425 -22.78 17.55 2.24
C ASN A 425 -22.66 16.86 3.60
N SER A 426 -22.49 17.64 4.65
CA SER A 426 -22.25 17.13 5.99
C SER A 426 -23.34 17.59 6.94
N PHE A 427 -23.95 16.66 7.63
CA PHE A 427 -24.86 16.91 8.74
C PHE A 427 -24.11 17.26 10.02
N PRO A 428 -24.75 17.89 11.01
CA PRO A 428 -24.16 18.08 12.34
C PRO A 428 -23.72 16.75 12.94
N ILE A 429 -22.53 16.72 13.56
CA ILE A 429 -21.97 15.49 14.14
C ILE A 429 -22.83 14.94 15.28
N GLU A 430 -23.54 15.81 15.96
CA GLU A 430 -24.45 15.48 17.04
C GLU A 430 -25.64 14.62 16.57
N GLU A 431 -25.97 14.69 15.27
CA GLU A 431 -27.05 13.92 14.67
C GLU A 431 -26.57 12.56 14.12
N GLN A 432 -25.29 12.24 14.26
CA GLN A 432 -24.73 10.98 13.78
C GLN A 432 -25.50 9.78 14.38
N TYR A 433 -25.84 8.81 13.53
CA TYR A 433 -26.71 7.66 13.78
C TYR A 433 -28.20 7.99 14.00
N PHE A 434 -28.60 9.25 14.12
CA PHE A 434 -29.97 9.70 14.40
C PHE A 434 -30.55 10.54 13.25
N ALA A 435 -30.48 10.02 12.02
CA ALA A 435 -30.97 10.67 10.81
C ALA A 435 -32.51 10.75 10.79
N TYR A 436 -33.06 11.64 11.59
CA TYR A 436 -34.51 11.83 11.68
C TYR A 436 -35.15 12.45 10.44
N ASP A 437 -34.38 12.76 9.43
CA ASP A 437 -34.86 13.10 8.09
C ASP A 437 -35.36 11.88 7.28
N ILE A 438 -34.99 10.65 7.67
CA ILE A 438 -35.30 9.42 6.94
C ILE A 438 -36.14 8.41 7.72
N TYR A 439 -36.13 8.41 9.07
CA TYR A 439 -36.88 7.42 9.86
C TYR A 439 -37.59 8.03 11.07
N LYS A 440 -38.65 7.35 11.50
CA LYS A 440 -39.46 7.72 12.67
C LYS A 440 -38.93 7.07 13.94
N LYS A 441 -38.94 7.82 15.06
CA LYS A 441 -38.74 7.29 16.41
C LYS A 441 -39.91 6.38 16.80
N ILE A 442 -39.62 5.40 17.63
CA ILE A 442 -40.62 4.55 18.27
C ILE A 442 -40.44 4.60 19.82
N SER A 443 -41.52 4.39 20.54
CA SER A 443 -41.51 4.48 22.04
C SER A 443 -40.97 3.23 22.72
N ASP A 444 -40.97 2.08 22.02
CA ASP A 444 -40.47 0.78 22.47
C ASP A 444 -39.11 0.43 21.84
N GLU A 445 -38.26 1.45 21.67
CA GLU A 445 -36.94 1.27 21.09
C GLU A 445 -36.04 0.42 21.97
N VAL A 446 -35.55 -0.71 21.42
CA VAL A 446 -34.46 -1.51 21.98
C VAL A 446 -33.22 -1.23 21.16
N PHE A 447 -32.40 -0.30 21.66
CA PHE A 447 -31.22 0.18 20.95
C PHE A 447 -29.99 -0.61 21.36
N ILE A 448 -29.25 -1.15 20.43
CA ILE A 448 -27.91 -1.73 20.66
C ILE A 448 -26.85 -0.81 20.06
N ASP A 449 -25.96 -0.33 20.91
CA ASP A 449 -24.79 0.47 20.58
C ASP A 449 -23.55 -0.43 20.53
N CYS A 450 -23.21 -0.88 19.32
CA CYS A 450 -22.01 -1.69 19.09
C CYS A 450 -20.80 -0.76 18.90
N GLY A 451 -19.88 -0.75 19.88
CA GLY A 451 -18.79 0.21 20.00
C GLY A 451 -19.28 1.50 20.65
N ALA A 452 -19.64 1.40 21.94
CA ALA A 452 -20.24 2.53 22.66
C ALA A 452 -19.23 3.60 23.09
N PHE A 453 -17.94 3.34 22.93
CA PHE A 453 -16.82 4.26 23.20
C PHE A 453 -16.96 4.94 24.57
N ARG A 454 -17.05 6.27 24.60
CA ARG A 454 -17.15 7.08 25.84
C ARG A 454 -18.57 7.29 26.33
N GLY A 455 -19.57 6.71 25.67
CA GLY A 455 -20.98 6.86 26.00
C GLY A 455 -21.62 8.16 25.49
N ASP A 456 -21.01 8.82 24.52
CA ASP A 456 -21.56 10.06 23.95
C ASP A 456 -22.89 9.80 23.23
N ILE A 457 -23.02 8.64 22.57
CA ILE A 457 -24.26 8.20 21.91
C ILE A 457 -25.37 7.92 22.96
N LEU A 458 -25.03 7.30 24.10
CA LEU A 458 -25.98 7.07 25.19
C LEU A 458 -26.55 8.39 25.69
N ARG A 459 -25.69 9.39 25.93
CA ARG A 459 -26.12 10.71 26.38
C ARG A 459 -27.09 11.35 25.39
N TYR A 460 -26.67 11.43 24.10
CA TYR A 460 -27.50 12.02 23.06
C TYR A 460 -28.85 11.27 22.90
N PHE A 461 -28.82 9.93 22.91
CA PHE A 461 -30.02 9.11 22.80
C PHE A 461 -31.00 9.36 23.96
N THR A 462 -30.52 9.37 25.21
CA THR A 462 -31.37 9.59 26.36
C THR A 462 -31.99 10.98 26.43
N GLU A 463 -31.22 12.02 26.04
CA GLU A 463 -31.71 13.39 25.95
C GLU A 463 -32.77 13.56 24.84
N ASN A 464 -32.59 12.92 23.69
CA ASN A 464 -33.46 13.08 22.54
C ASN A 464 -34.64 12.10 22.46
N SER A 465 -34.60 10.99 23.20
CA SER A 465 -35.74 10.07 23.32
C SER A 465 -36.83 10.59 24.29
N SER A 466 -36.56 11.63 25.06
CA SER A 466 -37.45 12.15 26.12
C SER A 466 -37.86 11.04 27.10
N GLY A 467 -36.99 10.06 27.33
CA GLY A 467 -37.24 8.92 28.17
C GLY A 467 -38.18 7.83 27.57
N ASN A 468 -38.59 7.98 26.33
CA ASN A 468 -39.47 7.03 25.63
C ASN A 468 -38.64 6.00 24.88
N TYR A 469 -38.13 4.97 25.56
CA TYR A 469 -37.47 3.79 24.99
C TYR A 469 -37.60 2.61 25.95
N GLU A 470 -37.49 1.39 25.43
CA GLU A 470 -37.57 0.18 26.25
C GLU A 470 -36.21 -0.16 26.86
N LYS A 471 -35.14 -0.22 26.03
CA LYS A 471 -33.79 -0.58 26.48
C LYS A 471 -32.71 0.11 25.66
N TYR A 472 -31.56 0.36 26.31
CA TYR A 472 -30.30 0.72 25.68
C TYR A 472 -29.22 -0.27 26.11
N ILE A 473 -28.55 -0.90 25.14
CA ILE A 473 -27.48 -1.88 25.37
C ILE A 473 -26.19 -1.33 24.79
N ALA A 474 -25.29 -0.88 25.67
CA ALA A 474 -23.95 -0.45 25.29
C ALA A 474 -22.99 -1.65 25.27
N ILE A 475 -22.30 -1.90 24.17
CA ILE A 475 -21.29 -2.95 24.07
C ILE A 475 -19.95 -2.29 23.79
N GLU A 476 -19.00 -2.41 24.74
CA GLU A 476 -17.72 -1.73 24.71
C GLU A 476 -16.61 -2.63 25.26
N PRO A 477 -15.57 -2.99 24.47
CA PRO A 477 -14.49 -3.86 24.92
C PRO A 477 -13.43 -3.15 25.76
N ASP A 478 -13.16 -1.84 25.52
CA ASP A 478 -12.12 -1.11 26.23
C ASP A 478 -12.46 -0.97 27.71
N PRO A 479 -11.58 -1.40 28.65
CA PRO A 479 -11.90 -1.38 30.08
C PRO A 479 -12.09 0.02 30.67
N GLU A 480 -11.46 1.04 30.10
CA GLU A 480 -11.58 2.42 30.58
C GLU A 480 -12.89 3.04 30.11
N ASN A 481 -13.20 2.90 28.82
CA ASN A 481 -14.46 3.34 28.23
C ASN A 481 -15.66 2.62 28.90
N TYR A 482 -15.56 1.29 29.07
CA TYR A 482 -16.58 0.51 29.77
C TYR A 482 -16.88 1.09 31.17
N ARG A 483 -15.85 1.32 32.00
CA ARG A 483 -16.04 1.89 33.36
C ARG A 483 -16.63 3.30 33.30
N ARG A 484 -16.29 4.08 32.28
CA ARG A 484 -16.85 5.43 32.09
C ARG A 484 -18.34 5.37 31.81
N ILE A 485 -18.77 4.48 30.91
CA ILE A 485 -20.19 4.29 30.60
C ILE A 485 -20.94 3.76 31.82
N GLU A 486 -20.38 2.79 32.58
CA GLU A 486 -20.97 2.32 33.84
C GLU A 486 -21.20 3.46 34.85
N LYS A 487 -20.21 4.34 35.04
CA LYS A 487 -20.35 5.51 35.92
C LYS A 487 -21.40 6.50 35.43
N MET A 488 -21.53 6.71 34.12
CA MET A 488 -22.60 7.56 33.57
C MET A 488 -23.98 6.96 33.89
N ASN A 489 -24.09 5.64 33.99
CA ASN A 489 -25.31 4.92 34.32
C ASN A 489 -25.53 4.74 35.82
N GLU A 490 -24.58 5.09 36.71
CA GLU A 490 -24.74 5.02 38.18
C GLU A 490 -25.92 5.87 38.72
N ALA A 491 -26.40 6.85 37.95
CA ALA A 491 -27.65 7.57 38.20
C ALA A 491 -28.91 6.74 37.90
N ALA A 492 -28.71 5.45 37.55
CA ALA A 492 -29.61 4.30 37.48
C ALA A 492 -30.89 4.45 36.66
N ASP A 493 -30.75 4.60 35.36
CA ASP A 493 -31.81 4.11 34.49
C ASP A 493 -31.63 2.59 34.31
N CYS A 494 -32.50 1.79 34.94
CA CYS A 494 -32.48 0.32 34.89
C CYS A 494 -32.65 -0.24 33.44
N ARG A 495 -33.01 0.62 32.50
CA ARG A 495 -33.14 0.29 31.07
C ARG A 495 -31.79 0.28 30.33
N VAL A 496 -30.73 0.85 30.91
CA VAL A 496 -29.40 0.89 30.31
C VAL A 496 -28.57 -0.30 30.82
N ASN A 497 -28.08 -1.12 29.89
CA ASN A 497 -27.19 -2.24 30.18
C ASN A 497 -25.85 -2.03 29.51
N VAL A 498 -24.76 -2.25 30.22
CA VAL A 498 -23.40 -2.14 29.68
C VAL A 498 -22.75 -3.51 29.64
N ILE A 499 -22.24 -3.92 28.48
CA ILE A 499 -21.63 -5.23 28.26
C ILE A 499 -20.17 -5.03 27.84
N LYS A 500 -19.24 -5.58 28.65
CA LYS A 500 -17.82 -5.54 28.34
C LYS A 500 -17.46 -6.67 27.39
N CYS A 501 -17.48 -6.40 26.09
CA CYS A 501 -17.23 -7.38 25.06
C CYS A 501 -16.82 -6.70 23.73
N ALA A 502 -15.88 -7.29 23.00
CA ALA A 502 -15.70 -7.00 21.57
C ALA A 502 -16.72 -7.81 20.76
N LEU A 503 -17.08 -7.33 19.57
CA LEU A 503 -18.01 -8.02 18.69
C LEU A 503 -17.27 -8.61 17.48
N SER A 504 -17.53 -9.90 17.20
CA SER A 504 -16.88 -10.64 16.14
C SER A 504 -17.82 -11.68 15.52
N ASP A 505 -17.34 -12.44 14.54
CA ASP A 505 -18.06 -13.54 13.88
C ASP A 505 -18.07 -14.85 14.67
N LYS A 506 -17.29 -14.93 15.75
CA LYS A 506 -17.20 -16.08 16.67
C LYS A 506 -16.65 -15.63 18.03
N PRO A 507 -16.88 -16.42 19.11
CA PRO A 507 -16.19 -16.21 20.38
C PRO A 507 -14.67 -16.36 20.21
N ASP A 508 -13.90 -15.38 20.74
CA ASP A 508 -12.44 -15.35 20.64
C ASP A 508 -11.82 -14.48 21.75
N ILE A 509 -10.49 -14.53 21.87
CA ILE A 509 -9.72 -13.57 22.65
C ILE A 509 -8.93 -12.72 21.66
N LEU A 510 -9.25 -11.45 21.59
CA LEU A 510 -8.62 -10.49 20.69
C LEU A 510 -7.65 -9.59 21.44
N ARG A 511 -6.68 -9.00 20.74
CA ARG A 511 -5.79 -8.00 21.31
C ARG A 511 -6.20 -6.62 20.84
N MET A 512 -6.23 -5.66 21.75
CA MET A 512 -6.68 -4.31 21.53
C MET A 512 -5.63 -3.31 21.99
N LYS A 513 -5.30 -2.33 21.13
CA LYS A 513 -4.35 -1.25 21.44
C LYS A 513 -5.10 0.06 21.57
N ASN A 514 -4.86 0.76 22.69
CA ASN A 514 -5.43 2.08 22.96
C ASN A 514 -4.49 3.18 22.43
N TYR A 515 -5.04 4.18 21.75
CA TYR A 515 -4.33 5.31 21.18
C TYR A 515 -4.57 6.58 22.02
N LEU A 516 -3.92 6.66 23.18
CA LEU A 516 -3.97 7.81 24.10
C LEU A 516 -5.42 8.26 24.43
N ASN A 517 -6.32 7.30 24.59
CA ASN A 517 -7.75 7.53 24.82
C ASN A 517 -8.48 8.25 23.67
N GLU A 518 -7.85 8.37 22.48
CA GLU A 518 -8.53 8.87 21.29
C GLU A 518 -9.44 7.80 20.68
N ASN A 519 -8.89 6.56 20.48
CA ASN A 519 -9.60 5.38 20.00
C ASN A 519 -8.84 4.11 20.38
N SER A 520 -9.48 2.95 20.23
CA SER A 520 -8.85 1.64 20.47
C SER A 520 -9.10 0.71 19.29
N LEU A 521 -8.02 0.13 18.74
CA LEU A 521 -8.08 -0.77 17.59
C LEU A 521 -7.73 -2.21 17.95
N ILE A 522 -8.41 -3.17 17.33
CA ILE A 522 -8.03 -4.57 17.40
C ILE A 522 -6.83 -4.82 16.45
N GLY A 523 -5.77 -5.44 16.99
CA GLY A 523 -4.52 -5.68 16.27
C GLY A 523 -3.73 -6.87 16.80
N LYS A 524 -2.43 -6.89 16.49
CA LYS A 524 -1.50 -7.94 16.94
C LYS A 524 -0.94 -7.69 18.35
N GLU A 525 -0.95 -6.44 18.78
CA GLU A 525 -0.39 -5.98 20.05
C GLU A 525 -1.49 -5.37 20.94
N GLY A 526 -1.20 -5.17 22.23
CA GLY A 526 -2.09 -4.55 23.17
C GLY A 526 -2.60 -5.52 24.25
N PHE A 527 -3.64 -5.11 24.98
CA PHE A 527 -4.28 -5.91 26.03
C PHE A 527 -5.33 -6.87 25.45
N GLU A 528 -5.59 -7.95 26.17
CA GLU A 528 -6.56 -8.96 25.75
C GLU A 528 -7.99 -8.54 26.10
N VAL A 529 -8.91 -8.73 25.14
CA VAL A 529 -10.34 -8.52 25.30
C VAL A 529 -11.10 -9.76 24.84
N TYR A 530 -12.16 -10.11 25.58
CA TYR A 530 -13.09 -11.16 25.16
C TYR A 530 -13.98 -10.66 24.02
N ALA A 531 -14.15 -11.47 22.99
CA ALA A 531 -15.03 -11.21 21.87
C ALA A 531 -16.13 -12.28 21.78
N ASP A 532 -17.34 -11.89 21.41
CA ASP A 532 -18.46 -12.78 21.17
C ASP A 532 -19.29 -12.33 19.96
N THR A 533 -20.23 -13.14 19.54
CA THR A 533 -21.17 -12.80 18.48
C THR A 533 -22.35 -12.01 19.04
N LEU A 534 -22.91 -11.11 18.25
CA LEU A 534 -24.13 -10.41 18.66
C LEU A 534 -25.31 -11.39 18.81
N ASP A 535 -25.36 -12.46 18.01
CA ASP A 535 -26.36 -13.51 18.13
C ASP A 535 -26.32 -14.21 19.49
N ASN A 536 -25.13 -14.54 20.00
CA ASN A 536 -24.97 -15.13 21.33
C ASN A 536 -25.38 -14.16 22.44
N ILE A 537 -24.97 -12.90 22.34
CA ILE A 537 -25.32 -11.85 23.31
C ILE A 537 -26.84 -11.65 23.36
N CYS A 538 -27.47 -11.49 22.20
CA CYS A 538 -28.93 -11.32 22.13
C CYS A 538 -29.68 -12.56 22.63
N GLY A 539 -29.19 -13.76 22.36
CA GLY A 539 -29.75 -15.01 22.88
C GLY A 539 -29.64 -15.11 24.41
N LYS A 540 -28.42 -14.86 24.94
CA LYS A 540 -28.13 -14.95 26.38
C LYS A 540 -28.94 -13.99 27.24
N TYR A 541 -29.12 -12.76 26.76
CA TYR A 541 -29.80 -11.71 27.52
C TYR A 541 -31.25 -11.47 27.05
N ASN A 542 -31.77 -12.32 26.15
CA ASN A 542 -33.11 -12.20 25.55
C ASN A 542 -33.40 -10.79 25.00
N ILE A 543 -32.42 -10.25 24.23
CA ILE A 543 -32.52 -8.93 23.62
C ILE A 543 -33.21 -9.06 22.27
N LYS A 544 -34.20 -8.21 22.00
CA LYS A 544 -34.94 -8.14 20.73
C LYS A 544 -34.73 -6.75 20.10
N PRO A 545 -33.64 -6.54 19.38
CA PRO A 545 -33.28 -5.19 18.94
C PRO A 545 -34.26 -4.66 17.90
N THR A 546 -34.62 -3.39 18.03
CA THR A 546 -35.35 -2.60 17.03
C THR A 546 -34.43 -1.65 16.29
N PHE A 547 -33.27 -1.34 16.88
CA PHE A 547 -32.23 -0.52 16.30
C PHE A 547 -30.84 -1.05 16.69
N ILE A 548 -29.94 -1.21 15.71
CA ILE A 548 -28.53 -1.57 15.92
C ILE A 548 -27.64 -0.50 15.27
N LYS A 549 -26.85 0.19 16.09
CA LYS A 549 -25.74 1.02 15.63
C LYS A 549 -24.49 0.14 15.56
N ILE A 550 -23.73 0.24 14.47
CA ILE A 550 -22.52 -0.54 14.21
C ILE A 550 -21.37 0.42 13.91
N ASP A 551 -20.42 0.51 14.85
CA ASP A 551 -19.20 1.28 14.71
C ASP A 551 -18.13 0.66 15.62
N VAL A 552 -17.33 -0.25 15.05
CA VAL A 552 -16.40 -1.12 15.78
C VAL A 552 -15.00 -1.12 15.17
N GLU A 553 -14.62 0.04 14.62
CA GLU A 553 -13.26 0.35 14.20
C GLU A 553 -12.65 -0.71 13.27
N GLY A 554 -13.39 -1.06 12.20
CA GLY A 554 -12.97 -1.98 11.15
C GLY A 554 -13.29 -3.46 11.39
N PHE A 555 -14.10 -3.78 12.41
CA PHE A 555 -14.67 -5.13 12.63
C PHE A 555 -16.14 -5.27 12.21
N GLU A 556 -16.68 -4.29 11.49
CA GLU A 556 -18.09 -4.22 11.06
C GLU A 556 -18.52 -5.48 10.31
N GLU A 557 -17.72 -5.96 9.34
CA GLU A 557 -18.04 -7.17 8.58
C GLU A 557 -18.11 -8.40 9.46
N LYS A 558 -17.20 -8.55 10.42
CA LYS A 558 -17.20 -9.67 11.37
C LYS A 558 -18.38 -9.60 12.31
N LEU A 559 -18.70 -8.40 12.83
CA LEU A 559 -19.87 -8.18 13.65
C LEU A 559 -21.14 -8.56 12.90
N ILE A 560 -21.32 -8.09 11.66
CA ILE A 560 -22.49 -8.42 10.83
C ILE A 560 -22.57 -9.93 10.61
N ASN A 561 -21.45 -10.63 10.39
CA ASN A 561 -21.41 -12.09 10.29
C ASN A 561 -21.88 -12.78 11.58
N GLY A 562 -21.50 -12.25 12.74
CA GLY A 562 -21.91 -12.75 14.05
C GLY A 562 -23.29 -12.25 14.53
N ALA A 563 -24.04 -11.55 13.65
CA ALA A 563 -25.35 -10.97 13.96
C ALA A 563 -26.46 -11.44 12.99
N ILE A 564 -26.15 -12.35 12.08
CA ILE A 564 -27.03 -12.72 10.95
C ILE A 564 -28.39 -13.21 11.45
N GLU A 565 -28.44 -14.08 12.44
CA GLU A 565 -29.69 -14.64 12.96
C GLU A 565 -30.53 -13.58 13.67
N THR A 566 -29.92 -12.73 14.46
CA THR A 566 -30.57 -11.60 15.14
C THR A 566 -31.15 -10.62 14.12
N ILE A 567 -30.36 -10.22 13.13
CA ILE A 567 -30.78 -9.25 12.09
C ILE A 567 -31.93 -9.83 11.26
N LYS A 568 -31.84 -11.07 10.79
CA LYS A 568 -32.92 -11.73 10.02
C LYS A 568 -34.21 -11.85 10.83
N LYS A 569 -34.09 -12.22 12.10
CA LYS A 569 -35.25 -12.49 12.96
C LYS A 569 -36.01 -11.21 13.32
N TYR A 570 -35.28 -10.18 13.76
CA TYR A 570 -35.91 -8.98 14.32
C TYR A 570 -36.02 -7.83 13.33
N LYS A 571 -35.27 -7.87 12.20
CA LYS A 571 -35.28 -6.88 11.12
C LYS A 571 -35.12 -5.43 11.62
N PRO A 572 -34.14 -5.16 12.49
CA PRO A 572 -33.97 -3.85 13.09
C PRO A 572 -33.63 -2.78 12.04
N LEU A 573 -33.82 -1.51 12.41
CA LEU A 573 -33.10 -0.43 11.76
C LEU A 573 -31.61 -0.64 12.02
N ILE A 574 -30.76 -0.51 10.99
CA ILE A 574 -29.31 -0.57 11.11
C ILE A 574 -28.72 0.78 10.72
N ALA A 575 -27.84 1.32 11.57
CA ALA A 575 -26.98 2.46 11.26
C ALA A 575 -25.52 2.00 11.38
N ALA A 576 -24.82 1.83 10.25
CA ALA A 576 -23.50 1.23 10.20
C ALA A 576 -22.46 2.21 9.64
N ALA A 577 -21.34 2.38 10.35
CA ALA A 577 -20.15 3.05 9.86
C ALA A 577 -19.60 2.31 8.62
N VAL A 578 -19.32 3.05 7.54
CA VAL A 578 -18.82 2.46 6.26
C VAL A 578 -17.53 3.14 5.79
N TYR A 579 -16.73 3.64 6.72
CA TYR A 579 -15.55 4.47 6.43
C TYR A 579 -14.23 3.93 6.99
N HIS A 580 -14.23 2.77 7.64
CA HIS A 580 -13.01 2.23 8.25
C HIS A 580 -12.10 1.53 7.24
N LYS A 581 -12.65 0.86 6.23
CA LYS A 581 -11.88 0.19 5.18
C LYS A 581 -12.39 0.57 3.80
N PRO A 582 -11.51 0.63 2.78
CA PRO A 582 -11.92 0.96 1.41
C PRO A 582 -13.09 0.13 0.90
N ASP A 583 -13.04 -1.17 1.15
CA ASP A 583 -14.07 -2.10 0.69
C ASP A 583 -15.38 -2.01 1.47
N ASP A 584 -15.41 -1.34 2.63
CA ASP A 584 -16.64 -1.14 3.42
C ASP A 584 -17.67 -0.30 2.64
N LEU A 585 -17.21 0.57 1.74
CA LEU A 585 -18.08 1.37 0.86
C LEU A 585 -18.99 0.53 -0.04
N TRP A 586 -18.62 -0.71 -0.36
CA TRP A 586 -19.46 -1.59 -1.17
C TRP A 586 -19.82 -2.90 -0.46
N ARG A 587 -18.91 -3.43 0.36
CA ARG A 587 -19.07 -4.75 1.00
C ARG A 587 -20.18 -4.76 2.05
N LEU A 588 -20.16 -3.78 2.95
CA LEU A 588 -21.15 -3.70 4.01
C LEU A 588 -22.55 -3.39 3.48
N PRO A 589 -22.77 -2.41 2.57
CA PRO A 589 -24.08 -2.18 1.99
C PRO A 589 -24.67 -3.40 1.29
N LEU A 590 -23.87 -4.10 0.45
CA LEU A 590 -24.33 -5.28 -0.26
C LEU A 590 -24.67 -6.42 0.68
N LYS A 591 -23.84 -6.63 1.72
CA LYS A 591 -24.07 -7.66 2.73
C LYS A 591 -25.34 -7.41 3.55
N ILE A 592 -25.54 -6.18 4.02
CA ILE A 592 -26.75 -5.82 4.76
C ILE A 592 -27.97 -5.95 3.84
N LYS A 593 -27.85 -5.58 2.56
CA LYS A 593 -28.93 -5.74 1.57
C LYS A 593 -29.32 -7.20 1.34
N GLU A 594 -28.35 -8.10 1.32
CA GLU A 594 -28.61 -9.55 1.22
C GLU A 594 -29.40 -10.07 2.43
N ILE A 595 -29.04 -9.62 3.65
CA ILE A 595 -29.71 -10.03 4.89
C ILE A 595 -31.08 -9.38 5.04
N LEU A 596 -31.22 -8.10 4.62
CA LEU A 596 -32.42 -7.28 4.76
C LEU A 596 -32.92 -6.76 3.40
N PRO A 597 -33.38 -7.62 2.47
CA PRO A 597 -33.73 -7.23 1.10
C PRO A 597 -34.88 -6.22 1.01
N ASN A 598 -35.74 -6.16 2.01
CA ASN A 598 -36.92 -5.30 2.04
C ASN A 598 -36.71 -3.95 2.74
N HIS A 599 -35.51 -3.68 3.30
CA HIS A 599 -35.18 -2.39 3.88
C HIS A 599 -34.85 -1.36 2.80
N SER A 600 -35.12 -0.10 3.12
CA SER A 600 -34.71 1.05 2.29
C SER A 600 -33.34 1.54 2.75
N PHE A 601 -32.45 1.85 1.80
CA PHE A 601 -31.07 2.20 2.08
C PHE A 601 -30.83 3.68 1.85
N PHE A 602 -30.11 4.31 2.79
CA PHE A 602 -29.73 5.72 2.75
C PHE A 602 -28.28 5.85 3.23
N LEU A 603 -27.62 6.94 2.82
CA LEU A 603 -26.27 7.29 3.25
C LEU A 603 -26.24 8.74 3.72
N ARG A 604 -25.63 8.98 4.86
CA ARG A 604 -25.42 10.33 5.40
C ARG A 604 -23.97 10.48 5.84
N SER A 605 -23.39 11.66 5.64
CA SER A 605 -22.05 12.01 6.10
C SER A 605 -22.11 13.12 7.13
N TYR A 606 -21.37 12.98 8.23
CA TYR A 606 -21.40 13.90 9.38
C TYR A 606 -20.09 14.68 9.55
N MET A 607 -18.98 14.17 9.02
CA MET A 607 -17.69 14.86 9.01
C MET A 607 -16.88 14.43 7.78
N ASN A 608 -17.18 14.99 6.61
CA ASN A 608 -16.57 14.59 5.35
C ASN A 608 -16.64 13.06 5.17
N LEU A 609 -15.51 12.41 4.82
CA LEU A 609 -15.45 10.97 4.64
C LEU A 609 -15.54 10.17 5.96
N ASN A 610 -15.05 10.75 7.05
CA ASN A 610 -14.67 9.99 8.25
C ASN A 610 -15.83 9.61 9.18
N GLU A 611 -17.02 10.14 8.94
CA GLU A 611 -18.21 9.85 9.74
C GLU A 611 -19.38 9.59 8.80
N THR A 612 -19.19 8.60 7.92
CA THR A 612 -20.20 8.21 6.94
C THR A 612 -20.96 6.99 7.42
N VAL A 613 -22.28 7.15 7.54
CA VAL A 613 -23.19 6.14 8.07
C VAL A 613 -24.17 5.67 7.00
N LEU A 614 -24.21 4.36 6.82
CA LEU A 614 -25.23 3.66 6.04
C LEU A 614 -26.44 3.36 6.92
N TYR A 615 -27.62 3.71 6.47
CA TYR A 615 -28.87 3.36 7.13
C TYR A 615 -29.64 2.32 6.31
N ALA A 616 -30.01 1.21 6.96
CA ALA A 616 -30.97 0.26 6.46
C ALA A 616 -32.25 0.37 7.27
N VAL A 617 -33.28 0.97 6.70
CA VAL A 617 -34.52 1.37 7.40
C VAL A 617 -35.66 0.44 7.02
N PRO A 618 -36.33 -0.23 7.99
CA PRO A 618 -37.53 -1.00 7.72
C PRO A 618 -38.66 -0.09 7.21
N LYS A 619 -39.48 -0.61 6.32
CA LYS A 619 -40.51 0.19 5.60
C LYS A 619 -41.49 0.90 6.53
N GLU A 620 -41.85 0.28 7.63
CA GLU A 620 -42.77 0.80 8.64
C GLU A 620 -42.22 1.98 9.41
N ARG A 621 -40.89 2.15 9.41
CA ARG A 621 -40.20 3.27 10.07
C ARG A 621 -39.89 4.44 9.14
N LEU A 622 -40.15 4.31 7.85
CA LEU A 622 -39.88 5.40 6.91
C LEU A 622 -40.75 6.64 7.20
N ILE A 623 -40.19 7.80 7.05
CA ILE A 623 -40.97 9.03 6.97
C ILE A 623 -41.68 9.02 5.62
N ASN A 624 -43.01 9.14 5.61
CA ASN A 624 -43.80 9.24 4.38
C ASN A 624 -43.55 10.62 3.76
N ASN A 625 -42.51 10.73 2.99
CA ASN A 625 -42.26 11.90 2.15
C ASN A 625 -42.69 11.55 0.71
N GLU A 626 -43.86 12.01 0.29
CA GLU A 626 -44.27 12.09 -1.12
C GLU A 626 -43.36 13.03 -1.94
N ILE A 627 -42.33 13.61 -1.33
CA ILE A 627 -41.46 14.64 -1.90
C ILE A 627 -40.27 14.05 -2.69
N TYR A 628 -40.01 12.75 -2.59
CA TYR A 628 -38.88 12.10 -3.30
C TYR A 628 -39.37 11.11 -4.35
N LYS A 629 -39.98 11.63 -5.41
CA LYS A 629 -40.14 10.95 -6.71
C LYS A 629 -39.30 11.62 -7.77
#